data_fd037566d6255768421ce3b14750d3d9
#
_entry.id   fd037566d6255768421ce3b14750d3d9
#
_cell.length_a   1.000
_cell.length_b   1.000
_cell.length_c   1.000
_cell.angle_alpha   90.00
_cell.angle_beta   90.00
_cell.angle_gamma   90.00
#
_symmetry.space_group_name_H-M   'P 1'
#
loop_
_entity.id
_entity.type
_entity.pdbx_description
1 polymer ?
#
loop_
_entity_poly.entity_id
_entity_poly.type
_entity_poly.pdbx_seq_one_letter_code
_entity_poly.pdbx_strand_id
1 'polypeptide(L)'
;RCREVYYLTGGWAGCIAMLVRLQNQLKDRWSAWELSQRYEVRQYIREQILSVLPEEELKLLRERASFPRLDQELVSVLWEDPQREVEDRLFTRGAMVWVPDKNCWHVQPALRMALDMYVSPEVCRKAISWYEKNGYIKEALECSWSLHDRSVYRECLIRNYDRIPFLQYVNMEKEGSGEGSIELFY
;
A
#
# COMPACT_ATOMS: atom_id res chain seq x y z
N ARG A 1 -18.24 -8.48 -0.01
CA ARG A 1 -17.32 -9.31 -0.82
C ARG A 1 -17.02 -8.72 -2.20
N CYS A 2 -18.02 -8.41 -3.05
CA CYS A 2 -17.74 -7.84 -4.38
C CYS A 2 -16.95 -6.52 -4.29
N ARG A 3 -17.27 -5.63 -3.35
CA ARG A 3 -16.53 -4.39 -3.11
C ARG A 3 -15.08 -4.64 -2.66
N GLU A 4 -14.88 -5.60 -1.76
CA GLU A 4 -13.55 -6.00 -1.28
C GLU A 4 -12.69 -6.55 -2.41
N VAL A 5 -13.22 -7.49 -3.22
CA VAL A 5 -12.52 -8.03 -4.40
C VAL A 5 -12.19 -6.93 -5.39
N TYR A 6 -13.13 -6.04 -5.69
CA TYR A 6 -12.90 -4.92 -6.60
C TYR A 6 -11.82 -3.98 -6.07
N TYR A 7 -11.89 -3.62 -4.79
CA TYR A 7 -10.89 -2.76 -4.14
C TYR A 7 -9.48 -3.36 -4.22
N LEU A 8 -9.34 -4.67 -3.91
CA LEU A 8 -8.04 -5.35 -3.95
C LEU A 8 -7.48 -5.50 -5.36
N THR A 9 -8.34 -5.79 -6.34
CA THR A 9 -7.91 -6.15 -7.70
C THR A 9 -8.01 -5.01 -8.70
N GLY A 10 -8.66 -3.89 -8.35
CA GLY A 10 -8.97 -2.80 -9.29
C GLY A 10 -9.82 -3.24 -10.47
N GLY A 11 -10.53 -4.35 -10.33
CA GLY A 11 -11.32 -4.94 -11.42
C GLY A 11 -10.51 -5.75 -12.42
N TRP A 12 -9.22 -6.02 -12.19
CA TRP A 12 -8.40 -6.83 -13.08
C TRP A 12 -8.92 -8.27 -13.16
N ALA A 13 -9.40 -8.65 -14.34
CA ALA A 13 -10.09 -9.92 -14.55
C ALA A 13 -9.22 -11.14 -14.17
N GLY A 14 -7.92 -11.11 -14.47
CA GLY A 14 -6.99 -12.18 -14.11
C GLY A 14 -6.82 -12.35 -12.60
N CYS A 15 -6.69 -11.25 -11.85
CA CYS A 15 -6.63 -11.29 -10.38
C CYS A 15 -7.94 -11.79 -9.79
N ILE A 16 -9.07 -11.33 -10.30
CA ILE A 16 -10.40 -11.79 -9.87
C ILE A 16 -10.55 -13.30 -10.10
N ALA A 17 -10.22 -13.79 -11.30
CA ALA A 17 -10.26 -15.20 -11.66
C ALA A 17 -9.37 -16.04 -10.74
N MET A 18 -8.17 -15.55 -10.40
CA MET A 18 -7.24 -16.21 -9.49
C MET A 18 -7.83 -16.33 -8.07
N LEU A 19 -8.38 -15.24 -7.53
CA LEU A 19 -9.02 -15.25 -6.21
C LEU A 19 -10.22 -16.21 -6.16
N VAL A 20 -11.07 -16.22 -7.20
CA VAL A 20 -12.21 -17.15 -7.31
C VAL A 20 -11.72 -18.59 -7.37
N ARG A 21 -10.68 -18.88 -8.16
CA ARG A 21 -10.11 -20.23 -8.26
C ARG A 21 -9.60 -20.72 -6.90
N LEU A 22 -8.84 -19.89 -6.18
CA LEU A 22 -8.33 -20.23 -4.85
C LEU A 22 -9.46 -20.44 -3.85
N GLN A 23 -10.48 -19.59 -3.84
CA GLN A 23 -11.65 -19.75 -2.99
C GLN A 23 -12.35 -21.10 -3.21
N ASN A 24 -12.47 -21.54 -4.47
CA ASN A 24 -13.08 -22.83 -4.80
C ASN A 24 -12.23 -24.02 -4.40
N GLN A 25 -10.89 -23.87 -4.43
CA GLN A 25 -9.95 -24.94 -4.06
C GLN A 25 -9.87 -25.17 -2.55
N LEU A 26 -9.95 -24.08 -1.77
CA LEU A 26 -9.68 -24.14 -0.33
C LEU A 26 -10.87 -24.59 0.52
N LYS A 27 -12.07 -24.73 -0.06
CA LYS A 27 -13.33 -25.15 0.61
C LYS A 27 -13.75 -24.30 1.82
N ASP A 28 -12.83 -23.55 2.42
CA ASP A 28 -13.07 -22.66 3.55
C ASP A 28 -13.49 -21.26 3.08
N ARG A 29 -14.17 -20.52 3.97
CA ARG A 29 -14.56 -19.13 3.67
C ARG A 29 -13.42 -18.18 4.03
N TRP A 30 -12.55 -17.92 3.07
CA TRP A 30 -11.50 -16.90 3.18
C TRP A 30 -12.01 -15.53 2.72
N SER A 31 -11.52 -14.46 3.35
CA SER A 31 -11.71 -13.11 2.83
C SER A 31 -10.88 -12.90 1.56
N ALA A 32 -11.24 -11.92 0.74
CA ALA A 32 -10.43 -11.59 -0.44
C ALA A 32 -9.03 -11.11 -0.03
N TRP A 33 -8.91 -10.44 1.11
CA TRP A 33 -7.65 -10.02 1.69
C TRP A 33 -6.74 -11.22 2.04
N GLU A 34 -7.23 -12.18 2.80
CA GLU A 34 -6.46 -13.39 3.16
C GLU A 34 -6.01 -14.16 1.91
N LEU A 35 -6.90 -14.32 0.92
CA LEU A 35 -6.55 -14.95 -0.35
C LEU A 35 -5.46 -14.18 -1.10
N SER A 36 -5.50 -12.85 -1.07
CA SER A 36 -4.51 -12.02 -1.76
C SER A 36 -3.11 -12.12 -1.14
N GLN A 37 -3.00 -12.47 0.13
CA GLN A 37 -1.72 -12.70 0.81
C GLN A 37 -1.02 -14.00 0.42
N ARG A 38 -1.73 -14.91 -0.26
CA ARG A 38 -1.17 -16.20 -0.63
C ARG A 38 -0.06 -16.06 -1.68
N TYR A 39 0.92 -16.93 -1.55
CA TYR A 39 2.08 -16.97 -2.44
C TYR A 39 1.67 -17.06 -3.93
N GLU A 40 0.67 -17.90 -4.23
CA GLU A 40 0.20 -18.13 -5.60
C GLU A 40 -0.34 -16.84 -6.26
N VAL A 41 -1.03 -16.00 -5.50
CA VAL A 41 -1.54 -14.70 -5.99
C VAL A 41 -0.39 -13.73 -6.22
N ARG A 42 0.54 -13.62 -5.28
CA ARG A 42 1.70 -12.75 -5.42
C ARG A 42 2.58 -13.17 -6.60
N GLN A 43 2.79 -14.48 -6.77
CA GLN A 43 3.57 -15.01 -7.90
C GLN A 43 2.87 -14.73 -9.23
N TYR A 44 1.56 -14.96 -9.32
CA TYR A 44 0.77 -14.61 -10.49
C TYR A 44 0.92 -13.13 -10.87
N ILE A 45 0.81 -12.23 -9.91
CA ILE A 45 0.97 -10.79 -10.15
C ILE A 45 2.39 -10.47 -10.63
N ARG A 46 3.41 -11.06 -10.02
CA ARG A 46 4.81 -10.86 -10.43
C ARG A 46 5.06 -11.32 -11.87
N GLU A 47 4.60 -12.52 -12.21
CA GLU A 47 4.87 -13.15 -13.51
C GLU A 47 4.03 -12.61 -14.65
N GLN A 48 2.75 -12.28 -14.37
CA GLN A 48 1.81 -11.91 -15.44
C GLN A 48 1.61 -10.40 -15.57
N ILE A 49 1.94 -9.63 -14.54
CA ILE A 49 1.67 -8.20 -14.52
C ILE A 49 2.97 -7.40 -14.41
N LEU A 50 3.75 -7.65 -13.35
CA LEU A 50 4.94 -6.84 -13.10
C LEU A 50 6.07 -7.14 -14.08
N SER A 51 6.21 -8.39 -14.55
CA SER A 51 7.26 -8.78 -15.50
C SER A 51 7.12 -8.16 -16.90
N VAL A 52 5.91 -7.69 -17.26
CA VAL A 52 5.65 -7.08 -18.57
C VAL A 52 5.71 -5.55 -18.54
N LEU A 53 5.93 -4.96 -17.35
CA LEU A 53 6.10 -3.52 -17.23
C LEU A 53 7.51 -3.11 -17.66
N PRO A 54 7.67 -1.99 -18.37
CA PRO A 54 8.96 -1.37 -18.59
C PRO A 54 9.70 -1.09 -17.27
N GLU A 55 11.03 -1.16 -17.29
CA GLU A 55 11.88 -0.98 -16.09
C GLU A 55 11.60 0.35 -15.39
N GLU A 56 11.42 1.43 -16.15
CA GLU A 56 11.11 2.76 -15.62
C GLU A 56 9.75 2.80 -14.90
N GLU A 57 8.72 2.15 -15.45
CA GLU A 57 7.41 2.04 -14.83
C GLU A 57 7.46 1.20 -13.56
N LEU A 58 8.18 0.08 -13.60
CA LEU A 58 8.36 -0.80 -12.44
C LEU A 58 9.12 -0.11 -11.30
N LYS A 59 10.16 0.65 -11.62
CA LYS A 59 10.93 1.43 -10.65
C LYS A 59 10.04 2.46 -9.97
N LEU A 60 9.32 3.27 -10.76
CA LEU A 60 8.42 4.29 -10.23
C LEU A 60 7.31 3.65 -9.38
N LEU A 61 6.74 2.54 -9.85
CA LEU A 61 5.68 1.83 -9.13
C LEU A 61 6.17 1.32 -7.76
N ARG A 62 7.39 0.79 -7.67
CA ARG A 62 8.00 0.36 -6.38
C ARG A 62 8.17 1.52 -5.41
N GLU A 63 8.62 2.68 -5.91
CA GLU A 63 8.71 3.89 -5.11
C GLU A 63 7.34 4.32 -4.58
N ARG A 64 6.36 4.47 -5.47
CA ARG A 64 5.01 4.95 -5.13
C ARG A 64 4.27 3.98 -4.20
N ALA A 65 4.49 2.67 -4.36
CA ALA A 65 3.88 1.63 -3.53
C ALA A 65 4.27 1.72 -2.04
N SER A 66 5.38 2.37 -1.72
CA SER A 66 5.83 2.57 -0.34
C SER A 66 4.95 3.55 0.44
N PHE A 67 4.11 4.32 -0.26
CA PHE A 67 3.26 5.34 0.35
C PHE A 67 1.79 4.93 0.34
N PRO A 68 1.12 4.95 1.50
CA PRO A 68 -0.29 4.55 1.61
C PRO A 68 -1.25 5.54 0.96
N ARG A 69 -0.82 6.79 0.83
CA ARG A 69 -1.56 7.89 0.25
C ARG A 69 -0.60 8.77 -0.55
N LEU A 70 -0.98 9.09 -1.77
CA LEU A 70 -0.29 10.05 -2.61
C LEU A 70 -1.28 11.11 -3.06
N ASP A 71 -0.94 12.38 -2.88
CA ASP A 71 -1.61 13.50 -3.50
C ASP A 71 -0.59 14.42 -4.15
N GLN A 72 -1.06 15.37 -4.92
CA GLN A 72 -0.19 16.22 -5.74
C GLN A 72 0.80 17.03 -4.88
N GLU A 73 0.35 17.48 -3.70
CA GLU A 73 1.19 18.26 -2.80
C GLU A 73 2.31 17.41 -2.21
N LEU A 74 1.99 16.20 -1.71
CA LEU A 74 3.00 15.27 -1.21
C LEU A 74 4.02 14.90 -2.29
N VAL A 75 3.54 14.57 -3.49
CA VAL A 75 4.43 14.21 -4.62
C VAL A 75 5.41 15.34 -4.93
N SER A 76 4.95 16.60 -4.94
CA SER A 76 5.83 17.76 -5.17
C SER A 76 6.82 18.02 -4.04
N VAL A 77 6.50 17.61 -2.80
CA VAL A 77 7.42 17.71 -1.65
C VAL A 77 8.48 16.61 -1.68
N LEU A 78 8.12 15.41 -2.14
CA LEU A 78 9.02 14.26 -2.11
C LEU A 78 9.95 14.19 -3.30
N TRP A 79 9.53 14.67 -4.48
CA TRP A 79 10.29 14.53 -5.73
C TRP A 79 10.31 15.85 -6.51
N GLU A 80 11.51 16.28 -6.91
CA GLU A 80 11.71 17.46 -7.78
C GLU A 80 11.17 17.19 -9.18
N ASP A 81 11.40 15.98 -9.70
CA ASP A 81 10.82 15.48 -10.94
C ASP A 81 9.89 14.30 -10.65
N PRO A 82 8.56 14.50 -10.63
CA PRO A 82 7.61 13.45 -10.35
C PRO A 82 7.42 12.44 -11.48
N GLN A 83 8.12 12.58 -12.63
CA GLN A 83 8.01 11.68 -13.80
C GLN A 83 6.56 11.50 -14.25
N ARG A 84 5.84 12.56 -14.44
CA ARG A 84 4.37 12.56 -14.72
C ARG A 84 3.97 11.70 -15.91
N GLU A 85 4.79 11.68 -16.97
CA GLU A 85 4.50 10.84 -18.14
C GLU A 85 4.49 9.34 -17.80
N VAL A 86 5.38 8.91 -16.89
CA VAL A 86 5.43 7.52 -16.40
C VAL A 86 4.24 7.25 -15.48
N GLU A 87 3.89 8.21 -14.60
CA GLU A 87 2.69 8.11 -13.75
C GLU A 87 1.42 7.98 -14.60
N ASP A 88 1.25 8.80 -15.64
CA ASP A 88 0.09 8.74 -16.54
C ASP A 88 -0.05 7.38 -17.24
N ARG A 89 1.07 6.76 -17.63
CA ARG A 89 1.06 5.38 -18.16
C ARG A 89 0.62 4.37 -17.10
N LEU A 90 1.08 4.52 -15.85
CA LEU A 90 0.67 3.65 -14.74
C LEU A 90 -0.82 3.81 -14.40
N PHE A 91 -1.36 5.04 -14.47
CA PHE A 91 -2.80 5.29 -14.36
C PHE A 91 -3.59 4.62 -15.50
N THR A 92 -3.14 4.79 -16.74
CA THR A 92 -3.78 4.18 -17.91
C THR A 92 -3.82 2.67 -17.83
N ARG A 93 -2.79 2.04 -17.25
CA ARG A 93 -2.73 0.61 -17.02
C ARG A 93 -3.54 0.14 -15.79
N GLY A 94 -4.09 1.06 -15.00
CA GLY A 94 -4.79 0.76 -13.74
C GLY A 94 -3.86 0.30 -12.62
N ALA A 95 -2.55 0.51 -12.73
CA ALA A 95 -1.58 0.21 -11.68
C ALA A 95 -1.62 1.24 -10.53
N MET A 96 -2.02 2.47 -10.85
CA MET A 96 -2.34 3.53 -9.90
C MET A 96 -3.82 3.90 -10.03
N VAL A 97 -4.47 4.18 -8.91
CA VAL A 97 -5.92 4.41 -8.85
C VAL A 97 -6.20 5.71 -8.09
N TRP A 98 -7.05 6.56 -8.68
CA TRP A 98 -7.56 7.75 -8.02
C TRP A 98 -8.68 7.40 -7.06
N VAL A 99 -8.65 7.96 -5.86
CA VAL A 99 -9.69 7.82 -4.83
C VAL A 99 -10.36 9.18 -4.61
N PRO A 100 -11.51 9.44 -5.26
CA PRO A 100 -12.15 10.75 -5.24
C PRO A 100 -12.48 11.25 -3.84
N ASP A 101 -13.02 10.38 -2.99
CA ASP A 101 -13.45 10.72 -1.62
C ASP A 101 -12.29 11.16 -0.72
N LYS A 102 -11.07 10.72 -1.03
CA LYS A 102 -9.86 11.05 -0.27
C LYS A 102 -8.98 12.09 -0.97
N ASN A 103 -9.35 12.50 -2.17
CA ASN A 103 -8.58 13.42 -3.03
C ASN A 103 -7.10 12.99 -3.13
N CYS A 104 -6.86 11.70 -3.36
CA CYS A 104 -5.53 11.14 -3.47
C CYS A 104 -5.52 9.95 -4.42
N TRP A 105 -4.34 9.49 -4.77
CA TRP A 105 -4.16 8.22 -5.47
C TRP A 105 -3.31 7.26 -4.64
N HIS A 106 -3.36 6.02 -4.99
CA HIS A 106 -2.52 4.98 -4.42
C HIS A 106 -2.17 3.92 -5.46
N VAL A 107 -1.11 3.20 -5.22
CA VAL A 107 -0.81 1.98 -5.98
C VAL A 107 -1.87 0.93 -5.64
N GLN A 108 -2.35 0.26 -6.68
CA GLN A 108 -3.34 -0.81 -6.60
C GLN A 108 -2.94 -1.83 -5.51
N PRO A 109 -3.81 -2.15 -4.52
CA PRO A 109 -3.43 -2.97 -3.38
C PRO A 109 -2.84 -4.34 -3.73
N ALA A 110 -3.40 -5.02 -4.74
CA ALA A 110 -2.85 -6.30 -5.19
C ALA A 110 -1.40 -6.19 -5.71
N LEU A 111 -1.08 -5.09 -6.41
CA LEU A 111 0.30 -4.83 -6.85
C LEU A 111 1.20 -4.52 -5.67
N ARG A 112 0.74 -3.67 -4.76
CA ARG A 112 1.49 -3.28 -3.57
C ARG A 112 1.95 -4.50 -2.77
N MET A 113 1.10 -5.52 -2.64
CA MET A 113 1.44 -6.78 -1.95
C MET A 113 2.47 -7.64 -2.67
N ALA A 114 2.58 -7.54 -3.99
CA ALA A 114 3.50 -8.34 -4.79
C ALA A 114 4.83 -7.64 -5.08
N LEU A 115 4.89 -6.32 -4.85
CA LEU A 115 6.09 -5.51 -5.07
C LEU A 115 7.05 -5.62 -3.89
N ASP A 116 8.32 -5.71 -4.21
CA ASP A 116 9.39 -5.43 -3.27
C ASP A 116 9.53 -3.90 -3.20
N MET A 117 8.87 -3.30 -2.22
CA MET A 117 8.85 -1.85 -2.03
C MET A 117 10.24 -1.36 -1.65
N TYR A 118 10.66 -0.29 -2.27
CA TYR A 118 11.92 0.37 -1.95
C TYR A 118 11.77 1.87 -2.03
N VAL A 119 12.07 2.52 -0.91
CA VAL A 119 12.18 3.97 -0.87
C VAL A 119 13.34 4.34 0.05
N SER A 120 14.02 5.43 -0.25
CA SER A 120 15.09 5.88 0.62
C SER A 120 14.54 6.29 1.99
N PRO A 121 15.25 5.99 3.09
CA PRO A 121 14.83 6.41 4.44
C PRO A 121 14.61 7.93 4.56
N GLU A 122 15.33 8.72 3.79
CA GLU A 122 15.17 10.17 3.77
C GLU A 122 13.81 10.59 3.21
N VAL A 123 13.41 10.02 2.07
CA VAL A 123 12.11 10.29 1.44
C VAL A 123 10.96 9.85 2.35
N CYS A 124 11.09 8.68 3.00
CA CYS A 124 10.12 8.25 4.01
C CYS A 124 9.99 9.23 5.17
N ARG A 125 11.09 9.73 5.73
CA ARG A 125 11.04 10.71 6.83
C ARG A 125 10.36 12.01 6.40
N LYS A 126 10.61 12.49 5.18
CA LYS A 126 9.91 13.65 4.61
C LYS A 126 8.39 13.38 4.50
N ALA A 127 8.01 12.20 4.02
CA ALA A 127 6.61 11.81 3.92
C ALA A 127 5.93 11.73 5.29
N ILE A 128 6.57 11.09 6.29
CA ILE A 128 6.06 11.00 7.66
C ILE A 128 5.80 12.40 8.21
N SER A 129 6.77 13.30 8.10
CA SER A 129 6.63 14.68 8.57
C SER A 129 5.49 15.42 7.88
N TRP A 130 5.32 15.23 6.57
CA TRP A 130 4.22 15.81 5.82
C TRP A 130 2.87 15.25 6.24
N TYR A 131 2.75 13.92 6.40
CA TYR A 131 1.53 13.27 6.90
C TYR A 131 1.13 13.77 8.29
N GLU A 132 2.08 13.83 9.24
CA GLU A 132 1.84 14.33 10.59
C GLU A 132 1.31 15.77 10.58
N LYS A 133 1.92 16.64 9.77
CA LYS A 133 1.54 18.04 9.62
C LYS A 133 0.12 18.20 9.06
N ASN A 134 -0.26 17.36 8.10
CA ASN A 134 -1.54 17.42 7.42
C ASN A 134 -2.64 16.56 8.09
N GLY A 135 -2.35 15.93 9.23
CA GLY A 135 -3.35 15.19 10.00
C GLY A 135 -3.57 13.75 9.55
N TYR A 136 -2.77 13.23 8.63
CA TYR A 136 -2.83 11.86 8.13
C TYR A 136 -2.00 10.91 9.02
N ILE A 137 -2.42 10.77 10.29
CA ILE A 137 -1.63 10.07 11.31
C ILE A 137 -1.51 8.58 11.01
N LYS A 138 -2.57 7.96 10.48
CA LYS A 138 -2.56 6.56 10.08
C LYS A 138 -1.50 6.32 9.00
N GLU A 139 -1.48 7.17 7.99
CA GLU A 139 -0.53 7.10 6.88
C GLU A 139 0.92 7.36 7.34
N ALA A 140 1.11 8.26 8.30
CA ALA A 140 2.42 8.49 8.93
C ALA A 140 2.94 7.24 9.64
N LEU A 141 2.09 6.56 10.41
CA LEU A 141 2.43 5.34 11.12
C LEU A 141 2.71 4.18 10.15
N GLU A 142 1.88 4.01 9.12
CA GLU A 142 2.08 2.99 8.09
C GLU A 142 3.40 3.21 7.33
N CYS A 143 3.70 4.45 6.96
CA CYS A 143 4.97 4.80 6.32
C CYS A 143 6.17 4.57 7.25
N SER A 144 6.06 4.91 8.55
CA SER A 144 7.14 4.66 9.52
C SER A 144 7.39 3.17 9.77
N TRP A 145 6.33 2.35 9.75
CA TRP A 145 6.44 0.90 9.85
C TRP A 145 7.17 0.28 8.66
N SER A 146 6.91 0.77 7.45
CA SER A 146 7.54 0.25 6.23
C SER A 146 9.05 0.51 6.14
N LEU A 147 9.61 1.38 6.98
CA LEU A 147 11.06 1.57 7.12
C LEU A 147 11.77 0.39 7.81
N HIS A 148 11.03 -0.54 8.45
CA HIS A 148 11.59 -1.59 9.30
C HIS A 148 12.50 -1.08 10.42
N ASP A 149 12.39 0.20 10.77
CA ASP A 149 13.11 0.84 11.88
C ASP A 149 12.14 1.09 13.03
N ARG A 150 12.22 0.22 14.04
CA ARG A 150 11.36 0.28 15.22
C ARG A 150 11.48 1.61 15.99
N SER A 151 12.62 2.27 15.93
CA SER A 151 12.83 3.55 16.63
C SER A 151 11.99 4.65 15.97
N VAL A 152 12.01 4.74 14.64
CA VAL A 152 11.23 5.72 13.86
C VAL A 152 9.73 5.50 14.07
N TYR A 153 9.28 4.23 14.03
CA TYR A 153 7.89 3.90 14.28
C TYR A 153 7.45 4.30 15.69
N ARG A 154 8.24 3.94 16.71
CA ARG A 154 7.95 4.27 18.11
C ARG A 154 7.91 5.79 18.35
N GLU A 155 8.84 6.54 17.78
CA GLU A 155 8.85 8.00 17.87
C GLU A 155 7.62 8.62 17.22
N CYS A 156 7.24 8.15 16.02
CA CYS A 156 6.03 8.59 15.33
C CYS A 156 4.77 8.31 16.17
N LEU A 157 4.69 7.11 16.77
CA LEU A 157 3.60 6.72 17.66
C LEU A 157 3.50 7.64 18.88
N ILE A 158 4.62 7.89 19.57
CA ILE A 158 4.68 8.73 20.76
C ILE A 158 4.26 10.18 20.43
N ARG A 159 4.78 10.75 19.33
CA ARG A 159 4.43 12.12 18.91
C ARG A 159 2.95 12.30 18.59
N ASN A 160 2.29 11.23 18.17
CA ASN A 160 0.90 11.29 17.72
C ASN A 160 -0.09 10.58 18.67
N TYR A 161 0.37 10.19 19.87
CA TYR A 161 -0.42 9.41 20.83
C TYR A 161 -1.83 9.95 21.06
N ASP A 162 -1.96 11.26 21.32
CA ASP A 162 -3.24 11.91 21.60
C ASP A 162 -4.18 12.01 20.37
N ARG A 163 -3.63 11.73 19.17
CA ARG A 163 -4.36 11.83 17.90
C ARG A 163 -4.81 10.47 17.36
N ILE A 164 -4.40 9.38 18.04
CA ILE A 164 -4.74 8.01 17.65
C ILE A 164 -5.89 7.54 18.50
N PRO A 165 -7.02 7.10 17.92
CA PRO A 165 -8.10 6.49 18.69
C PRO A 165 -7.60 5.28 19.47
N PHE A 166 -7.96 5.19 20.76
CA PHE A 166 -7.46 4.17 21.69
C PHE A 166 -7.53 2.72 21.17
N LEU A 167 -8.61 2.36 20.50
CA LEU A 167 -8.77 1.00 19.93
C LEU A 167 -7.77 0.69 18.80
N GLN A 168 -7.40 1.68 18.00
CA GLN A 168 -6.39 1.53 16.98
C GLN A 168 -4.98 1.40 17.59
N TYR A 169 -4.72 2.14 18.66
CA TYR A 169 -3.47 2.08 19.40
C TYR A 169 -3.20 0.68 20.00
N VAL A 170 -4.17 0.10 20.68
CA VAL A 170 -4.02 -1.24 21.30
C VAL A 170 -3.76 -2.33 20.26
N ASN A 171 -4.37 -2.23 19.10
CA ASN A 171 -4.14 -3.19 18.02
C ASN A 171 -2.74 -3.03 17.42
N MET A 172 -2.28 -1.81 17.19
CA MET A 172 -0.93 -1.54 16.67
C MET A 172 0.18 -2.01 17.62
N GLU A 173 0.02 -1.85 18.95
CA GLU A 173 1.00 -2.38 19.91
C GLU A 173 1.03 -3.91 19.96
N LYS A 174 -0.11 -4.57 19.86
CA LYS A 174 -0.18 -6.04 19.82
C LYS A 174 0.50 -6.62 18.59
N GLU A 175 0.35 -5.98 17.45
CA GLU A 175 0.98 -6.39 16.19
C GLU A 175 2.48 -6.10 16.17
N GLY A 176 2.93 -5.02 16.80
CA GLY A 176 4.35 -4.69 16.94
C GLY A 176 5.15 -5.63 17.84
N SER A 177 4.49 -6.46 18.64
CA SER A 177 5.10 -7.43 19.56
C SER A 177 5.14 -8.88 19.04
N GLY A 178 4.54 -9.18 17.90
CA GLY A 178 4.51 -10.49 17.26
C GLY A 178 4.81 -10.41 15.77
N GLU A 179 5.25 -11.49 15.16
CA GLU A 179 5.45 -11.66 13.71
C GLU A 179 4.11 -11.60 12.90
N GLY A 180 3.28 -10.62 13.21
CA GLY A 180 1.95 -10.45 12.64
C GLY A 180 1.92 -9.35 11.59
N SER A 181 1.32 -9.65 10.46
CA SER A 181 0.94 -8.67 9.44
C SER A 181 -0.02 -7.64 10.03
N ILE A 182 0.18 -6.37 9.72
CA ILE A 182 -0.77 -5.32 10.06
C ILE A 182 -2.06 -5.57 9.28
N GLU A 183 -3.09 -6.09 9.93
CA GLU A 183 -4.45 -6.02 9.42
C GLU A 183 -4.93 -4.58 9.54
N LEU A 184 -4.70 -3.81 8.48
CA LEU A 184 -5.26 -2.46 8.37
C LEU A 184 -6.78 -2.60 8.20
N PHE A 185 -7.52 -2.27 9.24
CA PHE A 185 -8.98 -2.19 9.19
C PHE A 185 -9.39 -1.12 8.17
N TYR A 186 -10.05 -1.56 7.13
CA TYR A 186 -10.75 -0.74 6.13
C TYR A 186 -12.20 -0.53 6.51
#